data_88caeaaa7961c4d064285b7815d3a545
#
_entry.id   88caeaaa7961c4d064285b7815d3a545
#
_cell.length_a   1.000
_cell.length_b   1.000
_cell.length_c   1.000
_cell.angle_alpha   90.00
_cell.angle_beta   90.00
_cell.angle_gamma   90.00
#
_symmetry.space_group_name_H-M   'P 1'
#
loop_
_entity.id
_entity.type
_entity.pdbx_description
1 polymer ?
#
loop_
_entity_poly.entity_id
_entity_poly.type
_entity_poly.pdbx_seq_one_letter_code
_entity_poly.pdbx_strand_id
1 'polypeptide(L)'
;MRPSQALASQRDRILALAAARGANGVRVFGSVAKGTDHEGSDVDLLVDMPAGTSLLHIVGLQLDIADVLGVKVDLCTERELPPALKERILAEARPL
;
A
#
# COMPACT_ATOMS: atom_id res chain seq x y z
N MET A 1 -10.01 15.88 -0.20
CA MET A 1 -8.57 15.62 -0.48
C MET A 1 -8.45 14.34 -1.28
N ARG A 2 -7.67 14.34 -2.34
CA ARG A 2 -7.43 13.13 -3.12
C ARG A 2 -6.55 12.14 -2.33
N PRO A 3 -6.70 10.83 -2.53
CA PRO A 3 -5.87 9.84 -1.85
C PRO A 3 -4.37 10.07 -2.00
N SER A 4 -3.91 10.51 -3.17
CA SER A 4 -2.49 10.84 -3.40
C SER A 4 -2.00 11.95 -2.47
N GLN A 5 -2.83 12.93 -2.20
CA GLN A 5 -2.50 14.03 -1.28
C GLN A 5 -2.45 13.54 0.16
N ALA A 6 -3.41 12.71 0.56
CA ALA A 6 -3.42 12.12 1.90
C ALA A 6 -2.18 11.24 2.11
N LEU A 7 -1.84 10.42 1.12
CA LEU A 7 -0.66 9.56 1.16
C LEU A 7 0.63 10.39 1.31
N ALA A 8 0.77 11.45 0.53
CA ALA A 8 1.94 12.32 0.61
C ALA A 8 2.07 12.99 1.98
N SER A 9 0.97 13.47 2.55
CA SER A 9 0.99 14.16 3.84
C SER A 9 1.25 13.21 5.02
N GLN A 10 0.90 11.92 4.90
CA GLN A 10 1.04 10.92 5.96
C GLN A 10 2.15 9.91 5.67
N ARG A 11 2.98 10.17 4.69
CA ARG A 11 4.03 9.25 4.22
C ARG A 11 4.88 8.68 5.34
N ASP A 12 5.46 9.55 6.16
CA ASP A 12 6.38 9.13 7.22
C ASP A 12 5.67 8.28 8.27
N ARG A 13 4.44 8.59 8.58
CA ARG A 13 3.63 7.84 9.53
C ARG A 13 3.31 6.44 9.00
N ILE A 14 2.98 6.34 7.71
CA ILE A 14 2.71 5.05 7.07
C ILE A 14 3.98 4.18 7.06
N LEU A 15 5.12 4.77 6.72
CA LEU A 15 6.38 4.04 6.73
C LEU A 15 6.74 3.55 8.14
N ALA A 16 6.47 4.35 9.17
CA ALA A 16 6.71 3.96 10.56
C ALA A 16 5.79 2.81 10.99
N LEU A 17 4.51 2.85 10.62
CA LEU A 17 3.56 1.78 10.89
C LEU A 17 3.99 0.47 10.22
N ALA A 18 4.41 0.54 8.97
CA ALA A 18 4.87 -0.62 8.23
C ALA A 18 6.14 -1.21 8.85
N ALA A 19 7.12 -0.37 9.17
CA ALA A 19 8.36 -0.82 9.79
C ALA A 19 8.11 -1.47 11.16
N ALA A 20 7.19 -0.93 11.95
CA ALA A 20 6.83 -1.49 13.26
C ALA A 20 6.24 -2.90 13.13
N ARG A 21 5.68 -3.26 12.00
CA ARG A 21 5.16 -4.60 11.72
C ARG A 21 6.13 -5.50 10.94
N GLY A 22 7.36 -5.04 10.76
CA GLY A 22 8.42 -5.84 10.12
C GLY A 22 8.50 -5.71 8.60
N ALA A 23 7.82 -4.75 8.01
CA ALA A 23 7.90 -4.51 6.57
C ALA A 23 9.26 -3.92 6.19
N ASN A 24 9.85 -4.41 5.12
CA ASN A 24 11.12 -3.93 4.59
C ASN A 24 10.95 -2.79 3.59
N GLY A 25 9.75 -2.56 3.11
CA GLY A 25 9.46 -1.48 2.19
C GLY A 25 7.98 -1.43 1.83
N VAL A 26 7.56 -0.26 1.37
CA VAL A 26 6.20 -0.01 0.90
C VAL A 26 6.27 0.65 -0.45
N ARG A 27 5.51 0.15 -1.40
CA ARG A 27 5.37 0.75 -2.74
C ARG A 27 3.91 1.06 -3.00
N VAL A 28 3.64 2.09 -3.78
CA VAL A 28 2.30 2.45 -4.22
C VAL A 28 2.13 2.09 -5.69
N PHE A 29 0.96 1.57 -6.05
CA PHE A 29 0.60 1.28 -7.43
C PHE A 29 -0.84 1.70 -7.71
N GLY A 30 -1.37 1.38 -8.88
CA GLY A 30 -2.73 1.75 -9.25
C GLY A 30 -2.89 3.22 -9.57
N SER A 31 -4.11 3.76 -9.39
CA SER A 31 -4.44 5.13 -9.77
C SER A 31 -3.62 6.19 -9.06
N VAL A 32 -3.29 5.98 -7.79
CA VAL A 32 -2.46 6.93 -7.03
C VAL A 32 -1.06 7.02 -7.62
N ALA A 33 -0.45 5.88 -7.97
CA ALA A 33 0.88 5.86 -8.58
C ALA A 33 0.89 6.54 -9.97
N LYS A 34 -0.20 6.41 -10.71
CA LYS A 34 -0.34 7.00 -12.05
C LYS A 34 -0.73 8.48 -12.01
N GLY A 35 -1.11 9.00 -10.85
CA GLY A 35 -1.60 10.37 -10.73
C GLY A 35 -3.00 10.58 -11.29
N THR A 36 -3.77 9.52 -11.47
CA THR A 36 -5.13 9.54 -12.01
C THR A 36 -6.21 9.36 -10.94
N ASP A 37 -5.82 9.37 -9.68
CA ASP A 37 -6.76 9.25 -8.57
C ASP A 37 -7.65 10.48 -8.44
N HIS A 38 -8.81 10.27 -7.85
CA HIS A 38 -9.77 11.33 -7.52
C HIS A 38 -10.33 11.07 -6.13
N GLU A 39 -11.13 11.98 -5.61
CA GLU A 39 -11.81 11.76 -4.34
C GLU A 39 -12.64 10.47 -4.42
N GLY A 40 -12.49 9.62 -3.42
CA GLY A 40 -13.13 8.32 -3.40
C GLY A 40 -12.33 7.17 -4.02
N SER A 41 -11.19 7.46 -4.65
CA SER A 41 -10.30 6.40 -5.13
C SER A 41 -9.68 5.63 -3.97
N ASP A 42 -9.44 4.34 -4.18
CA ASP A 42 -8.73 3.50 -3.22
C ASP A 42 -7.22 3.73 -3.34
N VAL A 43 -6.49 3.41 -2.28
CA VAL A 43 -5.02 3.43 -2.28
C VAL A 43 -4.54 1.99 -2.36
N ASP A 44 -3.76 1.69 -3.40
CA ASP A 44 -3.19 0.35 -3.62
C ASP A 44 -1.72 0.35 -3.19
N LEU A 45 -1.40 -0.45 -2.19
CA LEU A 45 -0.05 -0.54 -1.64
C LEU A 45 0.48 -1.96 -1.73
N LEU A 46 1.76 -2.05 -2.06
CA LEU A 46 2.54 -3.28 -2.05
C LEU A 46 3.51 -3.21 -0.89
N VAL A 47 3.48 -4.21 -0.02
CA VAL A 47 4.36 -4.27 1.15
C VAL A 47 5.29 -5.46 1.04
N ASP A 48 6.56 -5.24 1.40
CA ASP A 48 7.56 -6.31 1.44
C ASP A 48 7.66 -6.86 2.86
N MET A 49 7.10 -8.04 3.05
CA MET A 49 7.07 -8.73 4.35
C MET A 49 7.92 -9.98 4.34
N PRO A 50 8.52 -10.36 5.49
CA PRO A 50 9.24 -11.61 5.60
C PRO A 50 8.37 -12.80 5.24
N ALA A 51 8.99 -13.84 4.68
CA ALA A 51 8.30 -15.09 4.39
C ALA A 51 7.69 -15.66 5.68
N GLY A 52 6.47 -16.17 5.58
CA GLY A 52 5.76 -16.72 6.74
C GLY A 52 4.96 -15.70 7.55
N THR A 53 4.97 -14.43 7.16
CA THR A 53 4.11 -13.43 7.79
C THR A 53 2.65 -13.81 7.62
N SER A 54 1.88 -13.81 8.71
CA SER A 54 0.48 -14.21 8.67
C SER A 54 -0.38 -13.17 7.93
N LEU A 55 -1.44 -13.65 7.28
CA LEU A 55 -2.39 -12.76 6.61
C LEU A 55 -3.04 -11.80 7.61
N LEU A 56 -3.36 -12.26 8.82
CA LEU A 56 -3.94 -11.39 9.85
C LEU A 56 -3.02 -10.23 10.22
N HIS A 57 -1.72 -10.46 10.22
CA HIS A 57 -0.74 -9.41 10.49
C HIS A 57 -0.76 -8.34 9.38
N ILE A 58 -0.85 -8.78 8.14
CA ILE A 58 -0.93 -7.89 6.97
C ILE A 58 -2.25 -7.10 6.99
N VAL A 59 -3.36 -7.77 7.27
CA VAL A 59 -4.67 -7.11 7.39
C VAL A 59 -4.66 -6.07 8.50
N GLY A 60 -4.02 -6.36 9.63
CA GLY A 60 -3.86 -5.40 10.71
C GLY A 60 -3.15 -4.12 10.26
N LEU A 61 -2.07 -4.26 9.49
CA LEU A 61 -1.37 -3.12 8.92
C LEU A 61 -2.25 -2.34 7.93
N GLN A 62 -2.99 -3.06 7.10
CA GLN A 62 -3.93 -2.44 6.15
C GLN A 62 -4.95 -1.56 6.86
N LEU A 63 -5.54 -2.06 7.93
CA LEU A 63 -6.53 -1.32 8.72
C LEU A 63 -5.90 -0.09 9.40
N ASP A 64 -4.69 -0.22 9.92
CA ASP A 64 -3.98 0.89 10.55
C ASP A 64 -3.71 2.01 9.54
N ILE A 65 -3.25 1.65 8.34
CA ILE A 65 -2.98 2.63 7.29
C ILE A 65 -4.27 3.28 6.81
N ALA A 66 -5.34 2.49 6.62
CA ALA A 66 -6.63 3.01 6.21
C ALA A 66 -7.17 4.02 7.22
N ASP A 67 -6.99 3.75 8.50
CA ASP A 67 -7.41 4.65 9.58
C ASP A 67 -6.66 5.99 9.53
N VAL A 68 -5.36 5.94 9.28
CA VAL A 68 -4.52 7.13 9.15
C VAL A 68 -4.92 7.97 7.92
N LEU A 69 -5.17 7.31 6.80
CA LEU A 69 -5.50 7.99 5.54
C LEU A 69 -6.96 8.44 5.44
N GLY A 70 -7.85 7.78 6.16
CA GLY A 70 -9.28 8.04 6.06
C GLY A 70 -9.89 7.60 4.74
N VAL A 71 -9.23 6.68 4.01
CA VAL A 71 -9.70 6.12 2.74
C VAL A 71 -9.50 4.62 2.74
N LYS A 72 -10.16 3.93 1.82
CA LYS A 72 -9.97 2.50 1.65
C LYS A 72 -8.57 2.20 1.11
N VAL A 73 -7.91 1.24 1.71
CA VAL A 73 -6.56 0.79 1.35
C VAL A 73 -6.59 -0.68 1.00
N ASP A 74 -6.02 -1.04 -0.14
CA ASP A 74 -5.74 -2.41 -0.52
C ASP A 74 -4.24 -2.64 -0.32
N LEU A 75 -3.89 -3.45 0.67
CA LEU A 75 -2.50 -3.78 0.98
C LEU A 75 -2.25 -5.23 0.63
N CYS A 76 -1.24 -5.49 -0.17
CA CYS A 76 -0.87 -6.85 -0.55
C CYS A 76 0.64 -7.03 -0.64
N THR A 77 1.06 -8.28 -0.71
CA THR A 77 2.45 -8.65 -1.01
C THR A 77 2.54 -9.10 -2.46
N GLU A 78 3.76 -9.18 -3.00
CA GLU A 78 3.95 -9.68 -4.38
C GLU A 78 3.33 -11.06 -4.59
N ARG A 79 3.41 -11.90 -3.57
CA ARG A 79 2.90 -13.27 -3.62
C ARG A 79 1.39 -13.34 -3.85
N GLU A 80 0.66 -12.32 -3.40
CA GLU A 80 -0.80 -12.25 -3.51
C GLU A 80 -1.27 -11.67 -4.84
N LEU A 81 -0.37 -11.12 -5.66
CA LEU A 81 -0.74 -10.53 -6.94
C LEU A 81 -1.16 -11.61 -7.93
N PRO A 82 -2.26 -11.39 -8.69
CA PRO A 82 -2.64 -12.31 -9.76
C PRO A 82 -1.50 -12.46 -10.77
N PRO A 83 -1.13 -13.69 -11.17
CA PRO A 83 -0.02 -13.89 -12.11
C PRO A 83 -0.14 -13.08 -13.40
N ALA A 84 -1.35 -12.92 -13.92
CA ALA A 84 -1.60 -12.18 -15.14
C ALA A 84 -1.30 -10.68 -15.01
N LEU A 85 -1.35 -10.12 -13.80
CA LEU A 85 -1.17 -8.70 -13.55
C LEU A 85 0.15 -8.37 -12.84
N LYS A 86 0.82 -9.39 -12.32
CA LYS A 86 1.99 -9.20 -11.45
C LYS A 86 3.07 -8.37 -12.10
N GLU A 87 3.48 -8.72 -13.31
CA GLU A 87 4.55 -8.02 -14.03
C GLU A 87 4.19 -6.56 -14.25
N ARG A 88 2.97 -6.30 -14.66
CA ARG A 88 2.47 -4.95 -14.91
C ARG A 88 2.44 -4.12 -13.63
N ILE A 89 1.93 -4.69 -12.54
CA ILE A 89 1.85 -4.00 -11.25
C ILE A 89 3.25 -3.68 -10.73
N LEU A 90 4.18 -4.64 -10.81
CA LEU A 90 5.56 -4.41 -10.38
C LEU A 90 6.26 -3.33 -11.19
N ALA A 91 5.95 -3.24 -12.49
CA ALA A 91 6.50 -2.20 -13.35
C ALA A 91 5.96 -0.81 -13.01
N GLU A 92 4.71 -0.71 -12.55
CA GLU A 92 4.06 0.55 -12.17
C GLU A 92 4.38 0.97 -10.74
N ALA A 93 4.68 0.03 -9.85
CA ALA A 93 4.86 0.30 -8.43
C ALA A 93 6.05 1.22 -8.17
N ARG A 94 5.86 2.18 -7.27
CA ARG A 94 6.88 3.17 -6.90
C ARG A 94 7.07 3.16 -5.39
N PRO A 95 8.31 3.29 -4.89
CA PRO A 95 8.56 3.42 -3.45
C PRO A 95 7.79 4.61 -2.88
N LEU A 96 7.29 4.41 -1.69
CA LEU A 96 6.58 5.46 -0.97
C LEU A 96 7.53 6.53 -0.45
#